data_2068a8ce6b508a65b369623b47bc7ecb
#
_entry.id   2068a8ce6b508a65b369623b47bc7ecb
#
_cell.length_a   1.000
_cell.length_b   1.000
_cell.length_c   1.000
_cell.angle_alpha   90.00
_cell.angle_beta   90.00
_cell.angle_gamma   90.00
#
_symmetry.space_group_name_H-M   'P 1'
#
loop_
_entity.id
_entity.type
_entity.pdbx_description
1 polymer ?
#
loop_
_entity_poly.entity_id
_entity_poly.type
_entity_poly.pdbx_seq_one_letter_code
_entity_poly.pdbx_strand_id
1 'polypeptide(L)'
;MSTRPTMADVARAAGVSTMSVSYTYNQPGRVSGSTRDRVLAAASELGYTGPHRAASSLRSGKTNNLGVVLTEKLTYSFENPEARAFLSGIAEACLDTDTGLVLLPNSRIGVDLDRIRDAHVDGFVLWTTVADDPVLDIITATGKPACIQGGPRHPGIEFIGIDDASAAHAIGTIGLDGARRPAIISFPRDRDRIAETVLGPEPENATFPVTAARLAGYRRAVVEYGLGWEQIPVAFVPTNARAEGAAAARTLLDDYRADAILCTSDDLALGVLDAGASGVAVTGWDDSEAAGAAGLTTVAQSLYDQGRNAARWVLGSLSALPQAEWSVVVRGSTR
;
A
#
# COMPACT_ATOMS: atom_id res chain seq x y z
N MET A 1 37.40 -27.71 -3.69
CA MET A 1 36.43 -26.71 -3.24
C MET A 1 37.15 -25.78 -2.26
N SER A 2 37.46 -24.55 -2.64
CA SER A 2 38.10 -23.58 -1.75
C SER A 2 37.06 -23.19 -0.67
N THR A 3 37.29 -23.54 0.58
CA THR A 3 36.47 -23.13 1.70
C THR A 3 36.61 -21.61 1.86
N ARG A 4 35.49 -20.89 1.80
CA ARG A 4 35.46 -19.44 2.03
C ARG A 4 36.06 -19.12 3.42
N PRO A 5 36.94 -18.12 3.52
CA PRO A 5 37.52 -17.74 4.81
C PRO A 5 36.45 -17.31 5.80
N THR A 6 36.62 -17.69 7.06
CA THR A 6 35.71 -17.42 8.18
C THR A 6 36.25 -16.33 9.09
N MET A 7 35.40 -15.79 9.97
CA MET A 7 35.84 -14.87 11.05
C MET A 7 36.94 -15.47 11.93
N ALA A 8 36.90 -16.79 12.14
CA ALA A 8 37.92 -17.49 12.93
C ALA A 8 39.29 -17.53 12.21
N ASP A 9 39.30 -17.64 10.90
CA ASP A 9 40.54 -17.60 10.12
C ASP A 9 41.17 -16.21 10.16
N VAL A 10 40.36 -15.13 10.03
CA VAL A 10 40.84 -13.76 10.17
C VAL A 10 41.37 -13.49 11.60
N ALA A 11 40.64 -13.97 12.62
CA ALA A 11 41.08 -13.83 14.01
C ALA A 11 42.44 -14.48 14.25
N ARG A 12 42.65 -15.68 13.70
CA ARG A 12 43.92 -16.42 13.78
C ARG A 12 45.04 -15.67 13.05
N ALA A 13 44.78 -15.18 11.82
CA ALA A 13 45.76 -14.47 11.03
C ALA A 13 46.14 -13.12 11.65
N ALA A 14 45.18 -12.37 12.21
CA ALA A 14 45.38 -11.10 12.86
C ALA A 14 45.92 -11.20 14.30
N GLY A 15 46.00 -12.39 14.91
CA GLY A 15 46.42 -12.58 16.30
C GLY A 15 45.46 -11.95 17.30
N VAL A 16 44.16 -12.01 17.08
CA VAL A 16 43.11 -11.42 17.93
C VAL A 16 41.95 -12.41 18.19
N SER A 17 41.05 -12.06 19.10
CA SER A 17 39.84 -12.85 19.31
C SER A 17 38.84 -12.68 18.15
N THR A 18 37.97 -13.69 17.92
CA THR A 18 36.84 -13.57 16.96
C THR A 18 35.92 -12.43 17.33
N MET A 19 35.80 -12.10 18.63
CA MET A 19 35.05 -10.94 19.13
C MET A 19 35.66 -9.62 18.62
N SER A 20 36.99 -9.49 18.63
CA SER A 20 37.68 -8.30 18.11
C SER A 20 37.48 -8.14 16.61
N VAL A 21 37.48 -9.26 15.85
CA VAL A 21 37.12 -9.23 14.44
C VAL A 21 35.68 -8.77 14.27
N SER A 22 34.71 -9.32 15.03
CA SER A 22 33.32 -8.89 15.00
C SER A 22 33.14 -7.40 15.30
N TYR A 23 33.82 -6.90 16.33
CA TYR A 23 33.77 -5.47 16.69
C TYR A 23 34.39 -4.58 15.61
N THR A 24 35.44 -5.02 14.93
CA THR A 24 36.06 -4.24 13.84
C THR A 24 35.05 -3.91 12.75
N TYR A 25 34.13 -4.82 12.43
CA TYR A 25 33.11 -4.63 11.39
C TYR A 25 31.81 -3.99 11.90
N ASN A 26 31.35 -4.38 13.10
CA ASN A 26 30.03 -4.01 13.59
C ASN A 26 30.04 -2.84 14.59
N GLN A 27 31.15 -2.66 15.34
CA GLN A 27 31.28 -1.65 16.40
C GLN A 27 32.73 -1.14 16.44
N PRO A 28 33.23 -0.43 15.41
CA PRO A 28 34.65 -0.10 15.27
C PRO A 28 35.20 0.74 16.42
N GLY A 29 34.38 1.47 17.15
CA GLY A 29 34.78 2.21 18.35
C GLY A 29 35.13 1.34 19.57
N ARG A 30 34.88 0.01 19.54
CA ARG A 30 35.21 -0.93 20.62
C ARG A 30 36.58 -1.60 20.48
N VAL A 31 37.31 -1.29 19.42
CA VAL A 31 38.65 -1.82 19.19
C VAL A 31 39.65 -0.66 19.00
N SER A 32 40.90 -0.86 19.37
CA SER A 32 41.95 0.14 19.10
C SER A 32 42.21 0.24 17.59
N GLY A 33 42.69 1.42 17.14
CA GLY A 33 43.05 1.62 15.72
C GLY A 33 44.03 0.55 15.23
N SER A 34 45.05 0.22 16.00
CA SER A 34 46.05 -0.81 15.66
C SER A 34 45.45 -2.22 15.55
N THR A 35 44.45 -2.55 16.36
CA THR A 35 43.76 -3.83 16.27
C THR A 35 42.88 -3.86 15.01
N ARG A 36 42.19 -2.76 14.71
CA ARG A 36 41.39 -2.62 13.51
C ARG A 36 42.22 -2.80 12.24
N ASP A 37 43.36 -2.12 12.16
CA ASP A 37 44.25 -2.17 11.00
C ASP A 37 44.78 -3.60 10.76
N ARG A 38 45.20 -4.32 11.82
CA ARG A 38 45.61 -5.72 11.73
C ARG A 38 44.49 -6.64 11.22
N VAL A 39 43.27 -6.45 11.73
CA VAL A 39 42.11 -7.25 11.30
C VAL A 39 41.79 -7.00 9.84
N LEU A 40 41.79 -5.74 9.40
CA LEU A 40 41.48 -5.39 7.99
C LEU A 40 42.56 -5.88 7.02
N ALA A 41 43.85 -5.82 7.40
CA ALA A 41 44.94 -6.36 6.64
C ALA A 41 44.81 -7.89 6.47
N ALA A 42 44.62 -8.62 7.57
CA ALA A 42 44.45 -10.06 7.54
C ALA A 42 43.17 -10.48 6.73
N ALA A 43 42.09 -9.71 6.85
CA ALA A 43 40.89 -9.94 6.07
C ALA A 43 41.13 -9.77 4.56
N SER A 44 41.87 -8.73 4.17
CA SER A 44 42.25 -8.49 2.77
C SER A 44 43.09 -9.60 2.20
N GLU A 45 44.13 -10.05 2.95
CA GLU A 45 45.01 -11.15 2.53
C GLU A 45 44.28 -12.48 2.33
N LEU A 46 43.29 -12.76 3.18
CA LEU A 46 42.46 -13.97 3.11
C LEU A 46 41.32 -13.86 2.11
N GLY A 47 41.04 -12.67 1.54
CA GLY A 47 39.84 -12.45 0.71
C GLY A 47 38.54 -12.48 1.51
N TYR A 48 38.59 -12.17 2.82
CA TYR A 48 37.43 -12.12 3.69
C TYR A 48 36.72 -10.78 3.57
N THR A 49 35.49 -10.79 3.02
CA THR A 49 34.70 -9.57 2.74
C THR A 49 33.88 -9.07 3.93
N GLY A 50 34.05 -9.67 5.11
CA GLY A 50 33.29 -9.30 6.32
C GLY A 50 32.36 -10.42 6.82
N PRO A 51 31.73 -10.21 7.99
CA PRO A 51 30.79 -11.16 8.56
C PRO A 51 29.65 -11.44 7.58
N HIS A 52 29.34 -12.72 7.34
CA HIS A 52 28.16 -13.07 6.56
C HIS A 52 26.90 -12.56 7.29
N ARG A 53 26.15 -11.67 6.64
CA ARG A 53 24.88 -11.14 7.19
C ARG A 53 23.94 -12.29 7.57
N ALA A 54 23.87 -13.36 6.77
CA ALA A 54 23.07 -14.56 7.09
C ALA A 54 23.50 -15.28 8.40
N ALA A 55 24.80 -15.30 8.72
CA ALA A 55 25.29 -15.87 9.99
C ALA A 55 25.10 -14.89 11.18
N SER A 56 24.99 -13.61 10.92
CA SER A 56 24.69 -12.58 11.92
C SER A 56 23.20 -12.58 12.24
N SER A 57 22.32 -12.69 11.24
CA SER A 57 20.85 -12.77 11.41
C SER A 57 20.42 -14.00 12.19
N LEU A 58 21.07 -15.16 11.96
CA LEU A 58 20.85 -16.37 12.76
C LEU A 58 21.19 -16.21 14.25
N ARG A 59 22.13 -15.32 14.60
CA ARG A 59 22.51 -15.05 16.00
C ARG A 59 21.69 -13.94 16.65
N SER A 60 21.31 -12.90 15.88
CA SER A 60 20.52 -11.78 16.40
C SER A 60 19.03 -12.01 16.32
N GLY A 61 18.57 -13.00 15.54
CA GLY A 61 17.17 -13.22 15.21
C GLY A 61 16.58 -12.11 14.32
N LYS A 62 17.40 -11.15 13.82
CA LYS A 62 16.97 -10.03 12.97
C LYS A 62 17.61 -10.13 11.60
N THR A 63 16.80 -9.90 10.59
CA THR A 63 17.24 -9.86 9.19
C THR A 63 17.58 -8.45 8.71
N ASN A 64 17.09 -7.44 9.42
CA ASN A 64 17.05 -6.03 9.03
C ASN A 64 16.42 -5.83 7.65
N ASN A 65 15.33 -6.53 7.38
CA ASN A 65 14.52 -6.37 6.20
C ASN A 65 13.05 -6.25 6.58
N LEU A 66 12.33 -5.38 5.90
CA LEU A 66 10.88 -5.24 5.95
C LEU A 66 10.28 -5.82 4.67
N GLY A 67 9.31 -6.72 4.80
CA GLY A 67 8.53 -7.25 3.68
C GLY A 67 7.35 -6.35 3.34
N VAL A 68 7.18 -6.00 2.07
CA VAL A 68 5.96 -5.34 1.59
C VAL A 68 5.23 -6.28 0.66
N VAL A 69 4.03 -6.67 1.05
CA VAL A 69 3.18 -7.59 0.29
C VAL A 69 2.20 -6.79 -0.56
N LEU A 70 2.28 -6.98 -1.87
CA LEU A 70 1.50 -6.26 -2.87
C LEU A 70 0.55 -7.23 -3.57
N THR A 71 -0.75 -6.98 -3.47
CA THR A 71 -1.80 -7.81 -4.08
C THR A 71 -2.05 -7.49 -5.54
N GLU A 72 -1.52 -6.36 -6.01
CA GLU A 72 -1.53 -5.95 -7.40
C GLU A 72 -0.30 -6.47 -8.14
N LYS A 73 -0.32 -6.40 -9.48
CA LYS A 73 0.90 -6.62 -10.27
C LYS A 73 1.99 -5.69 -9.77
N LEU A 74 3.20 -6.20 -9.61
CA LEU A 74 4.31 -5.41 -9.09
C LEU A 74 4.57 -4.13 -9.92
N THR A 75 4.34 -4.17 -11.23
CA THR A 75 4.44 -3.01 -12.12
C THR A 75 3.46 -1.89 -11.76
N TYR A 76 2.25 -2.23 -11.32
CA TYR A 76 1.25 -1.27 -10.86
C TYR A 76 1.77 -0.38 -9.74
N SER A 77 2.54 -0.94 -8.81
CA SER A 77 3.10 -0.20 -7.67
C SER A 77 4.09 0.90 -8.08
N PHE A 78 4.63 0.82 -9.29
CA PHE A 78 5.53 1.84 -9.85
C PHE A 78 4.81 2.80 -10.81
N GLU A 79 3.68 2.42 -11.35
CA GLU A 79 2.89 3.21 -12.30
C GLU A 79 1.86 4.08 -11.60
N ASN A 80 1.17 3.54 -10.59
CA ASN A 80 0.14 4.27 -9.86
C ASN A 80 0.76 5.26 -8.85
N PRO A 81 0.37 6.55 -8.86
CA PRO A 81 0.91 7.59 -7.99
C PRO A 81 0.75 7.27 -6.50
N GLU A 82 -0.41 6.76 -6.10
CA GLU A 82 -0.75 6.49 -4.71
C GLU A 82 0.01 5.29 -4.15
N ALA A 83 0.17 4.23 -4.97
CA ALA A 83 1.02 3.11 -4.61
C ALA A 83 2.49 3.53 -4.46
N ARG A 84 2.98 4.43 -5.33
CA ARG A 84 4.32 5.02 -5.18
C ARG A 84 4.46 5.84 -3.91
N ALA A 85 3.46 6.67 -3.58
CA ALA A 85 3.46 7.46 -2.36
C ALA A 85 3.54 6.56 -1.13
N PHE A 86 2.74 5.49 -1.08
CA PHE A 86 2.77 4.50 0.00
C PHE A 86 4.15 3.83 0.14
N LEU A 87 4.72 3.34 -0.96
CA LEU A 87 6.05 2.73 -0.97
C LEU A 87 7.15 3.72 -0.59
N SER A 88 7.03 4.99 -0.98
CA SER A 88 7.99 6.04 -0.62
C SER A 88 7.97 6.30 0.89
N GLY A 89 6.79 6.34 1.52
CA GLY A 89 6.68 6.45 2.97
C GLY A 89 7.30 5.27 3.72
N ILE A 90 7.07 4.04 3.23
CA ILE A 90 7.72 2.84 3.79
C ILE A 90 9.25 2.92 3.65
N ALA A 91 9.74 3.31 2.47
CA ALA A 91 11.17 3.41 2.21
C ALA A 91 11.86 4.44 3.12
N GLU A 92 11.21 5.57 3.42
CA GLU A 92 11.73 6.55 4.38
C GLU A 92 11.87 5.96 5.78
N ALA A 93 10.85 5.25 6.27
CA ALA A 93 10.93 4.57 7.58
C ALA A 93 12.04 3.50 7.62
N CYS A 94 12.28 2.83 6.50
CA CYS A 94 13.38 1.87 6.38
C CYS A 94 14.76 2.55 6.43
N LEU A 95 14.90 3.73 5.81
CA LEU A 95 16.14 4.54 5.89
C LEU A 95 16.45 4.98 7.32
N ASP A 96 15.42 5.43 8.06
CA ASP A 96 15.55 5.87 9.45
C ASP A 96 16.06 4.74 10.38
N THR A 97 15.90 3.48 10.00
CA THR A 97 16.21 2.29 10.82
C THR A 97 17.29 1.39 10.23
N ASP A 98 17.99 1.80 9.17
CA ASP A 98 18.97 0.99 8.41
C ASP A 98 18.39 -0.39 8.03
N THR A 99 17.14 -0.41 7.58
CA THR A 99 16.39 -1.61 7.21
C THR A 99 16.30 -1.73 5.70
N GLY A 100 16.50 -2.94 5.16
CA GLY A 100 16.27 -3.24 3.75
C GLY A 100 14.78 -3.40 3.44
N LEU A 101 14.37 -3.11 2.19
CA LEU A 101 13.00 -3.28 1.71
C LEU A 101 12.93 -4.47 0.75
N VAL A 102 11.98 -5.39 1.00
CA VAL A 102 11.71 -6.56 0.15
C VAL A 102 10.29 -6.49 -0.37
N LEU A 103 10.12 -6.33 -1.69
CA LEU A 103 8.80 -6.35 -2.31
C LEU A 103 8.38 -7.80 -2.62
N LEU A 104 7.23 -8.19 -2.12
CA LEU A 104 6.69 -9.54 -2.20
C LEU A 104 5.37 -9.51 -2.99
N PRO A 105 5.34 -10.00 -4.23
CA PRO A 105 4.09 -10.10 -4.98
C PRO A 105 3.17 -11.15 -4.33
N ASN A 106 1.88 -10.87 -4.33
CA ASN A 106 0.84 -11.82 -3.92
C ASN A 106 -0.13 -12.06 -5.08
N SER A 107 0.26 -12.90 -6.02
CA SER A 107 -0.61 -13.38 -7.09
C SER A 107 -1.53 -14.52 -6.64
N ARG A 108 -1.43 -14.95 -5.37
CA ARG A 108 -2.14 -16.08 -4.75
C ARG A 108 -1.86 -17.43 -5.40
N ILE A 109 -0.86 -17.52 -6.25
CA ILE A 109 -0.32 -18.79 -6.73
C ILE A 109 0.60 -19.34 -5.65
N GLY A 110 0.57 -20.64 -5.41
CA GLY A 110 1.31 -21.29 -4.30
C GLY A 110 2.77 -20.87 -4.17
N VAL A 111 3.44 -20.61 -5.29
CA VAL A 111 4.85 -20.12 -5.31
C VAL A 111 5.02 -18.78 -4.60
N ASP A 112 4.07 -17.86 -4.74
CA ASP A 112 4.16 -16.54 -4.07
C ASP A 112 3.85 -16.67 -2.57
N LEU A 113 2.89 -17.52 -2.21
CA LEU A 113 2.57 -17.79 -0.80
C LEU A 113 3.75 -18.43 -0.07
N ASP A 114 4.45 -19.38 -0.71
CA ASP A 114 5.67 -19.97 -0.15
C ASP A 114 6.78 -18.94 -0.02
N ARG A 115 6.97 -18.06 -1.03
CA ARG A 115 7.94 -16.98 -0.98
C ARG A 115 7.68 -16.01 0.17
N ILE A 116 6.41 -15.68 0.44
CA ILE A 116 6.01 -14.82 1.56
C ILE A 116 6.27 -15.52 2.89
N ARG A 117 5.89 -16.80 3.03
CA ARG A 117 6.14 -17.61 4.22
C ARG A 117 7.63 -17.68 4.56
N ASP A 118 8.46 -17.92 3.55
CA ASP A 118 9.90 -18.15 3.71
C ASP A 118 10.72 -16.85 3.63
N ALA A 119 10.05 -15.69 3.55
CA ALA A 119 10.73 -14.41 3.44
C ALA A 119 11.60 -14.11 4.67
N HIS A 120 12.86 -13.79 4.41
CA HIS A 120 13.80 -13.36 5.44
C HIS A 120 13.58 -11.87 5.76
N VAL A 121 12.50 -11.58 6.49
CA VAL A 121 12.09 -10.24 6.91
C VAL A 121 11.75 -10.23 8.40
N ASP A 122 11.77 -9.06 9.03
CA ASP A 122 11.49 -8.90 10.46
C ASP A 122 10.01 -8.56 10.72
N GLY A 123 9.26 -8.21 9.68
CA GLY A 123 7.84 -7.94 9.72
C GLY A 123 7.28 -7.65 8.33
N PHE A 124 5.99 -7.39 8.27
CA PHE A 124 5.27 -7.21 7.00
C PHE A 124 4.41 -5.95 7.00
N VAL A 125 4.42 -5.24 5.89
CA VAL A 125 3.42 -4.25 5.55
C VAL A 125 2.67 -4.75 4.31
N LEU A 126 1.34 -4.77 4.38
CA LEU A 126 0.48 -5.23 3.30
C LEU A 126 -0.27 -4.05 2.67
N TRP A 127 -0.34 -4.05 1.35
CA TRP A 127 -1.38 -3.32 0.62
C TRP A 127 -2.70 -4.06 0.74
N THR A 128 -3.84 -3.35 0.61
CA THR A 128 -5.18 -3.94 0.73
C THR A 128 -5.34 -5.27 -0.01
N THR A 129 -6.07 -6.20 0.57
CA THR A 129 -6.46 -7.48 -0.06
C THR A 129 -7.91 -7.81 0.26
N VAL A 130 -8.35 -9.02 -0.02
CA VAL A 130 -9.69 -9.50 0.31
C VAL A 130 -9.69 -10.32 1.60
N ALA A 131 -10.86 -10.43 2.26
CA ALA A 131 -10.97 -11.02 3.58
C ALA A 131 -10.56 -12.51 3.67
N ASP A 132 -10.74 -13.25 2.57
CA ASP A 132 -10.41 -14.68 2.44
C ASP A 132 -9.04 -14.93 1.78
N ASP A 133 -8.15 -13.92 1.75
CA ASP A 133 -6.83 -14.11 1.18
C ASP A 133 -5.95 -14.98 2.09
N PRO A 134 -5.46 -16.13 1.62
CA PRO A 134 -4.62 -17.03 2.44
C PRO A 134 -3.32 -16.39 2.91
N VAL A 135 -2.88 -15.29 2.31
CA VAL A 135 -1.70 -14.55 2.75
C VAL A 135 -1.83 -14.03 4.19
N LEU A 136 -3.06 -13.71 4.62
CA LEU A 136 -3.33 -13.19 5.96
C LEU A 136 -2.99 -14.21 7.04
N ASP A 137 -3.47 -15.47 6.86
CA ASP A 137 -3.16 -16.57 7.77
C ASP A 137 -1.68 -16.95 7.73
N ILE A 138 -1.06 -16.95 6.54
CA ILE A 138 0.37 -17.22 6.39
C ILE A 138 1.21 -16.23 7.17
N ILE A 139 0.93 -14.92 7.03
CA ILE A 139 1.68 -13.88 7.73
C ILE A 139 1.45 -13.98 9.23
N THR A 140 0.21 -14.16 9.67
CA THR A 140 -0.13 -14.33 11.10
C THR A 140 0.61 -15.54 11.70
N ALA A 141 0.67 -16.65 10.98
CA ALA A 141 1.39 -17.86 11.42
C ALA A 141 2.92 -17.65 11.58
N THR A 142 3.51 -16.63 10.96
CA THR A 142 4.93 -16.28 11.17
C THR A 142 5.22 -15.73 12.56
N GLY A 143 4.20 -15.21 13.25
CA GLY A 143 4.33 -14.52 14.55
C GLY A 143 5.09 -13.17 14.46
N LYS A 144 5.36 -12.67 13.26
CA LYS A 144 6.05 -11.40 13.03
C LYS A 144 5.06 -10.24 13.06
N PRO A 145 5.50 -9.02 13.47
CA PRO A 145 4.66 -7.83 13.37
C PRO A 145 4.17 -7.61 11.94
N ALA A 146 2.89 -7.31 11.78
CA ALA A 146 2.30 -7.05 10.46
C ALA A 146 1.26 -5.94 10.53
N CYS A 147 1.23 -5.08 9.51
CA CYS A 147 0.28 -4.00 9.36
C CYS A 147 -0.30 -4.01 7.94
N ILE A 148 -1.63 -3.88 7.81
CA ILE A 148 -2.31 -3.79 6.52
C ILE A 148 -2.93 -2.41 6.31
N GLN A 149 -2.68 -1.83 5.14
CA GLN A 149 -3.33 -0.61 4.69
C GLN A 149 -4.64 -0.95 3.96
N GLY A 150 -5.73 -0.25 4.32
CA GLY A 150 -7.03 -0.37 3.63
C GLY A 150 -7.80 -1.67 3.92
N GLY A 151 -7.23 -2.58 4.68
CA GLY A 151 -7.88 -3.81 5.12
C GLY A 151 -7.74 -5.04 4.22
N PRO A 152 -8.36 -6.14 4.60
CA PRO A 152 -9.34 -6.31 5.68
C PRO A 152 -8.72 -6.22 7.09
N ARG A 153 -9.55 -5.95 8.10
CA ARG A 153 -9.13 -6.17 9.49
C ARG A 153 -9.02 -7.66 9.74
N HIS A 154 -7.87 -8.08 10.26
CA HIS A 154 -7.58 -9.48 10.53
C HIS A 154 -6.91 -9.63 11.90
N PRO A 155 -7.31 -10.64 12.72
CA PRO A 155 -6.64 -10.91 14.00
C PRO A 155 -5.14 -11.12 13.82
N GLY A 156 -4.32 -10.42 14.60
CA GLY A 156 -2.86 -10.52 14.52
C GLY A 156 -2.19 -9.67 13.43
N ILE A 157 -2.97 -8.89 12.67
CA ILE A 157 -2.46 -7.88 11.72
C ILE A 157 -3.06 -6.53 12.10
N GLU A 158 -2.22 -5.54 12.38
CA GLU A 158 -2.68 -4.18 12.65
C GLU A 158 -3.22 -3.51 11.40
N PHE A 159 -4.13 -2.57 11.59
CA PHE A 159 -4.79 -1.89 10.49
C PHE A 159 -4.43 -0.40 10.47
N ILE A 160 -4.11 0.11 9.30
CA ILE A 160 -4.01 1.54 9.02
C ILE A 160 -4.88 1.90 7.82
N GLY A 161 -5.62 3.01 7.93
CA GLY A 161 -6.49 3.51 6.88
C GLY A 161 -7.41 4.58 7.43
N ILE A 162 -8.07 5.29 6.54
CA ILE A 162 -9.10 6.27 6.89
C ILE A 162 -10.45 5.58 7.11
N ASP A 163 -11.44 6.33 7.56
CA ASP A 163 -12.84 5.90 7.52
C ASP A 163 -13.41 6.16 6.11
N ASP A 164 -13.18 5.19 5.19
CA ASP A 164 -13.61 5.28 3.81
C ASP A 164 -15.13 5.48 3.66
N ALA A 165 -15.94 4.88 4.53
CA ALA A 165 -17.38 5.01 4.45
C ALA A 165 -17.86 6.43 4.82
N SER A 166 -17.29 7.01 5.88
CA SER A 166 -17.60 8.40 6.26
C SER A 166 -17.08 9.40 5.25
N ALA A 167 -15.89 9.17 4.67
CA ALA A 167 -15.31 10.03 3.65
C ALA A 167 -16.13 9.97 2.34
N ALA A 168 -16.55 8.77 1.92
CA ALA A 168 -17.39 8.59 0.73
C ALA A 168 -18.78 9.21 0.91
N HIS A 169 -19.36 9.10 2.11
CA HIS A 169 -20.60 9.81 2.43
C HIS A 169 -20.44 11.33 2.31
N ALA A 170 -19.38 11.89 2.91
CA ALA A 170 -19.15 13.33 2.92
C ALA A 170 -18.95 13.89 1.50
N ILE A 171 -18.09 13.27 0.70
CA ILE A 171 -17.85 13.73 -0.67
C ILE A 171 -19.04 13.42 -1.60
N GLY A 172 -19.73 12.31 -1.36
CA GLY A 172 -20.94 11.94 -2.07
C GLY A 172 -22.05 12.98 -1.90
N THR A 173 -22.24 13.48 -0.68
CA THR A 173 -23.21 14.56 -0.38
C THR A 173 -22.90 15.81 -1.20
N ILE A 174 -21.63 16.19 -1.36
CA ILE A 174 -21.22 17.34 -2.17
C ILE A 174 -21.44 17.06 -3.66
N GLY A 175 -21.05 15.90 -4.15
CA GLY A 175 -21.17 15.54 -5.57
C GLY A 175 -22.63 15.38 -6.03
N LEU A 176 -23.55 15.08 -5.12
CA LEU A 176 -24.98 14.94 -5.40
C LEU A 176 -25.74 16.28 -5.42
N ASP A 177 -25.13 17.39 -5.03
CA ASP A 177 -25.83 18.68 -4.99
C ASP A 177 -26.37 19.05 -6.39
N GLY A 178 -27.68 19.21 -6.49
CA GLY A 178 -28.40 19.45 -7.73
C GLY A 178 -28.45 18.28 -8.74
N ALA A 179 -27.92 17.11 -8.39
CA ALA A 179 -27.94 15.93 -9.26
C ALA A 179 -29.35 15.29 -9.32
N ARG A 180 -29.69 14.78 -10.50
CA ARG A 180 -30.95 14.03 -10.75
C ARG A 180 -30.69 12.61 -11.22
N ARG A 181 -29.56 12.37 -11.83
CA ARG A 181 -29.13 11.07 -12.41
C ARG A 181 -27.66 10.84 -12.06
N PRO A 182 -27.35 10.67 -10.75
CA PRO A 182 -25.99 10.36 -10.36
C PRO A 182 -25.58 8.96 -10.79
N ALA A 183 -24.29 8.78 -11.00
CA ALA A 183 -23.65 7.51 -11.30
C ALA A 183 -22.36 7.38 -10.48
N ILE A 184 -21.82 6.16 -10.42
CA ILE A 184 -20.59 5.88 -9.70
C ILE A 184 -19.62 5.13 -10.62
N ILE A 185 -18.33 5.49 -10.58
CA ILE A 185 -17.24 4.68 -11.14
C ILE A 185 -16.40 4.17 -9.98
N SER A 186 -16.30 2.85 -9.89
CA SER A 186 -15.71 2.16 -8.75
C SER A 186 -14.56 1.25 -9.16
N PHE A 187 -13.66 1.01 -8.21
CA PHE A 187 -12.69 -0.08 -8.26
C PHE A 187 -13.35 -1.42 -8.56
N PRO A 188 -12.56 -2.47 -8.88
CA PRO A 188 -13.11 -3.82 -9.06
C PRO A 188 -13.97 -4.24 -7.87
N ARG A 189 -15.08 -4.89 -8.16
CA ARG A 189 -15.95 -5.46 -7.13
C ARG A 189 -15.29 -6.65 -6.44
N ASP A 190 -14.63 -7.47 -7.24
CA ASP A 190 -14.03 -8.73 -6.80
C ASP A 190 -12.72 -9.04 -7.55
N ARG A 191 -12.19 -10.22 -7.29
CA ARG A 191 -10.91 -10.70 -7.84
C ARG A 191 -10.94 -10.93 -9.36
N ASP A 192 -12.10 -11.18 -9.94
CA ASP A 192 -12.23 -11.45 -11.37
C ASP A 192 -12.06 -10.18 -12.20
N ARG A 193 -12.22 -9.01 -11.54
CA ARG A 193 -11.97 -7.68 -12.12
C ARG A 193 -12.68 -7.47 -13.45
N ILE A 194 -13.95 -7.92 -13.51
CA ILE A 194 -14.77 -7.78 -14.71
C ILE A 194 -15.27 -6.33 -14.82
N ALA A 195 -15.11 -5.74 -16.01
CA ALA A 195 -15.73 -4.47 -16.33
C ALA A 195 -17.25 -4.68 -16.51
N GLU A 196 -18.06 -4.10 -15.64
CA GLU A 196 -19.51 -4.21 -15.67
C GLU A 196 -20.18 -2.97 -15.09
N THR A 197 -21.42 -2.71 -15.49
CA THR A 197 -22.27 -1.69 -14.86
C THR A 197 -23.46 -2.38 -14.21
N VAL A 198 -23.63 -2.19 -12.92
CA VAL A 198 -24.69 -2.80 -12.10
C VAL A 198 -25.52 -1.69 -11.47
N LEU A 199 -26.86 -1.84 -11.50
CA LEU A 199 -27.75 -0.91 -10.82
C LEU A 199 -27.87 -1.30 -9.35
N GLY A 200 -27.59 -0.34 -8.46
CA GLY A 200 -27.76 -0.46 -7.02
C GLY A 200 -27.09 -1.69 -6.40
N PRO A 201 -25.80 -1.98 -6.69
CA PRO A 201 -25.17 -3.16 -6.13
C PRO A 201 -25.10 -3.09 -4.61
N GLU A 202 -25.29 -4.22 -3.93
CA GLU A 202 -25.09 -4.29 -2.48
C GLU A 202 -23.61 -4.15 -2.17
N PRO A 203 -23.19 -3.12 -1.38
CA PRO A 203 -21.79 -2.88 -1.06
C PRO A 203 -21.09 -4.08 -0.42
N GLU A 204 -21.83 -4.86 0.35
CA GLU A 204 -21.37 -6.06 1.05
C GLU A 204 -20.95 -7.20 0.11
N ASN A 205 -21.38 -7.16 -1.14
CA ASN A 205 -20.98 -8.11 -2.18
C ASN A 205 -19.62 -7.77 -2.81
N ALA A 206 -19.05 -6.59 -2.51
CA ALA A 206 -17.69 -6.27 -2.91
C ALA A 206 -16.69 -6.95 -1.96
N THR A 207 -15.78 -7.74 -2.54
CA THR A 207 -14.81 -8.51 -1.74
C THR A 207 -13.61 -7.67 -1.30
N PHE A 208 -13.33 -6.55 -1.97
CA PHE A 208 -12.33 -5.58 -1.53
C PHE A 208 -12.91 -4.63 -0.48
N PRO A 209 -12.33 -4.55 0.73
CA PRO A 209 -12.88 -3.75 1.83
C PRO A 209 -13.02 -2.26 1.50
N VAL A 210 -12.05 -1.69 0.77
CA VAL A 210 -12.09 -0.28 0.35
C VAL A 210 -13.25 -0.04 -0.62
N THR A 211 -13.46 -0.94 -1.59
CA THR A 211 -14.61 -0.86 -2.52
C THR A 211 -15.92 -0.93 -1.76
N ALA A 212 -16.07 -1.91 -0.87
CA ALA A 212 -17.27 -2.09 -0.06
C ALA A 212 -17.58 -0.85 0.79
N ALA A 213 -16.56 -0.32 1.49
CA ALA A 213 -16.72 0.83 2.38
C ALA A 213 -17.10 2.11 1.62
N ARG A 214 -16.42 2.40 0.48
CA ARG A 214 -16.73 3.59 -0.33
C ARG A 214 -18.13 3.49 -0.93
N LEU A 215 -18.53 2.32 -1.44
CA LEU A 215 -19.90 2.11 -1.96
C LEU A 215 -20.94 2.27 -0.85
N ALA A 216 -20.68 1.76 0.36
CA ALA A 216 -21.61 1.94 1.49
C ALA A 216 -21.78 3.43 1.84
N GLY A 217 -20.70 4.21 1.82
CA GLY A 217 -20.75 5.65 2.04
C GLY A 217 -21.54 6.38 0.94
N TYR A 218 -21.29 6.07 -0.32
CA TYR A 218 -22.06 6.63 -1.43
C TYR A 218 -23.54 6.23 -1.40
N ARG A 219 -23.85 4.95 -1.09
CA ARG A 219 -25.25 4.51 -0.90
C ARG A 219 -25.96 5.34 0.17
N ARG A 220 -25.28 5.56 1.29
CA ARG A 220 -25.82 6.39 2.36
C ARG A 220 -26.11 7.82 1.88
N ALA A 221 -25.16 8.46 1.19
CA ALA A 221 -25.35 9.80 0.64
C ALA A 221 -26.52 9.88 -0.35
N VAL A 222 -26.65 8.90 -1.26
CA VAL A 222 -27.72 8.80 -2.25
C VAL A 222 -29.09 8.68 -1.56
N VAL A 223 -29.22 7.81 -0.57
CA VAL A 223 -30.48 7.59 0.16
C VAL A 223 -30.87 8.83 0.98
N GLU A 224 -29.90 9.47 1.67
CA GLU A 224 -30.13 10.71 2.42
C GLU A 224 -30.50 11.88 1.49
N TYR A 225 -30.00 11.87 0.25
CA TYR A 225 -30.38 12.85 -0.79
C TYR A 225 -31.80 12.63 -1.36
N GLY A 226 -32.45 11.50 -1.01
CA GLY A 226 -33.81 11.15 -1.42
C GLY A 226 -33.90 10.38 -2.75
N LEU A 227 -32.79 9.80 -3.22
CA LEU A 227 -32.75 8.98 -4.42
C LEU A 227 -32.78 7.49 -4.08
N GLY A 228 -33.34 6.65 -4.98
CA GLY A 228 -33.35 5.20 -4.84
C GLY A 228 -32.01 4.60 -5.24
N TRP A 229 -31.36 3.94 -4.30
CA TRP A 229 -30.06 3.28 -4.56
C TRP A 229 -30.15 2.26 -5.69
N GLU A 230 -31.23 1.52 -5.78
CA GLU A 230 -31.50 0.51 -6.80
C GLU A 230 -31.53 1.05 -8.25
N GLN A 231 -31.55 2.38 -8.41
CA GLN A 231 -31.54 3.06 -9.70
C GLN A 231 -30.16 3.61 -10.07
N ILE A 232 -29.19 3.59 -9.14
CA ILE A 232 -27.88 4.17 -9.35
C ILE A 232 -26.98 3.22 -10.15
N PRO A 233 -26.54 3.60 -11.36
CA PRO A 233 -25.56 2.82 -12.09
C PRO A 233 -24.17 2.94 -11.46
N VAL A 234 -23.58 1.80 -11.13
CA VAL A 234 -22.22 1.66 -10.63
C VAL A 234 -21.41 0.91 -11.68
N ALA A 235 -20.47 1.61 -12.31
CA ALA A 235 -19.53 1.03 -13.25
C ALA A 235 -18.29 0.53 -12.50
N PHE A 236 -18.11 -0.78 -12.42
CA PHE A 236 -16.91 -1.40 -11.91
C PHE A 236 -15.86 -1.49 -13.02
N VAL A 237 -14.64 -1.08 -12.73
CA VAL A 237 -13.53 -1.11 -13.70
C VAL A 237 -12.47 -2.14 -13.31
N PRO A 238 -11.76 -2.75 -14.28
CA PRO A 238 -10.78 -3.80 -13.97
C PRO A 238 -9.53 -3.26 -13.25
N THR A 239 -9.15 -2.02 -13.53
CA THR A 239 -7.96 -1.39 -12.96
C THR A 239 -8.22 0.07 -12.60
N ASN A 240 -7.50 0.59 -11.60
CA ASN A 240 -7.50 2.01 -11.30
C ASN A 240 -6.63 2.74 -12.31
N ALA A 241 -7.22 3.08 -13.46
CA ALA A 241 -6.52 3.77 -14.54
C ALA A 241 -7.43 4.84 -15.17
N ARG A 242 -6.83 5.97 -15.56
CA ARG A 242 -7.52 7.09 -16.20
C ARG A 242 -8.27 6.69 -17.46
N ALA A 243 -7.71 5.77 -18.27
CA ALA A 243 -8.37 5.24 -19.46
C ALA A 243 -9.64 4.44 -19.15
N GLU A 244 -9.66 3.69 -18.05
CA GLU A 244 -10.82 2.94 -17.58
C GLU A 244 -11.92 3.91 -17.10
N GLY A 245 -11.55 4.94 -16.36
CA GLY A 245 -12.46 6.01 -15.97
C GLY A 245 -13.13 6.66 -17.19
N ALA A 246 -12.34 6.98 -18.22
CA ALA A 246 -12.87 7.57 -19.46
C ALA A 246 -13.80 6.61 -20.23
N ALA A 247 -13.50 5.32 -20.25
CA ALA A 247 -14.37 4.32 -20.91
C ALA A 247 -15.69 4.16 -20.16
N ALA A 248 -15.65 4.02 -18.83
CA ALA A 248 -16.84 3.93 -17.99
C ALA A 248 -17.70 5.20 -18.07
N ALA A 249 -17.05 6.39 -18.08
CA ALA A 249 -17.76 7.65 -18.20
C ALA A 249 -18.61 7.76 -19.47
N ARG A 250 -18.07 7.33 -20.64
CA ARG A 250 -18.84 7.34 -21.90
C ARG A 250 -20.13 6.52 -21.77
N THR A 251 -20.06 5.32 -21.23
CA THR A 251 -21.23 4.48 -20.97
C THR A 251 -22.22 5.18 -20.04
N LEU A 252 -21.75 5.75 -18.94
CA LEU A 252 -22.63 6.44 -17.97
C LEU A 252 -23.27 7.70 -18.55
N LEU A 253 -22.55 8.44 -19.39
CA LEU A 253 -23.05 9.65 -20.05
C LEU A 253 -24.03 9.31 -21.18
N ASP A 254 -23.72 8.31 -21.99
CA ASP A 254 -24.50 7.97 -23.19
C ASP A 254 -25.77 7.18 -22.84
N ASP A 255 -25.65 6.13 -22.04
CA ASP A 255 -26.72 5.20 -21.75
C ASP A 255 -27.59 5.63 -20.56
N TYR A 256 -26.95 6.20 -19.51
CA TYR A 256 -27.64 6.57 -18.26
C TYR A 256 -27.88 8.08 -18.13
N ARG A 257 -27.31 8.90 -19.03
CA ARG A 257 -27.45 10.37 -18.99
C ARG A 257 -27.03 10.97 -17.64
N ALA A 258 -25.94 10.44 -17.08
CA ALA A 258 -25.45 10.89 -15.79
C ALA A 258 -25.16 12.39 -15.76
N ASP A 259 -25.60 13.06 -14.69
CA ASP A 259 -25.36 14.50 -14.44
C ASP A 259 -24.47 14.75 -13.20
N ALA A 260 -24.11 13.68 -12.50
CA ALA A 260 -23.06 13.62 -11.49
C ALA A 260 -22.38 12.26 -11.53
N ILE A 261 -21.05 12.20 -11.41
CA ILE A 261 -20.27 10.96 -11.38
C ILE A 261 -19.34 10.98 -10.18
N LEU A 262 -19.59 10.08 -9.23
CA LEU A 262 -18.78 9.89 -8.02
C LEU A 262 -17.73 8.82 -8.30
N CYS A 263 -16.45 9.18 -8.21
CA CYS A 263 -15.37 8.23 -8.50
C CYS A 263 -14.64 7.80 -7.22
N THR A 264 -14.20 6.55 -7.19
CA THR A 264 -13.43 6.01 -6.05
C THR A 264 -11.94 6.32 -6.10
N SER A 265 -11.46 7.06 -7.11
CA SER A 265 -10.11 7.61 -7.17
C SER A 265 -10.04 8.83 -8.07
N ASP A 266 -8.96 9.60 -7.95
CA ASP A 266 -8.67 10.72 -8.83
C ASP A 266 -8.36 10.26 -10.26
N ASP A 267 -7.65 9.16 -10.45
CA ASP A 267 -7.35 8.62 -11.78
C ASP A 267 -8.64 8.34 -12.56
N LEU A 268 -9.63 7.71 -11.91
CA LEU A 268 -10.94 7.47 -12.53
C LEU A 268 -11.68 8.77 -12.82
N ALA A 269 -11.68 9.72 -11.88
CA ALA A 269 -12.32 11.01 -12.03
C ALA A 269 -11.69 11.87 -13.14
N LEU A 270 -10.36 11.88 -13.23
CA LEU A 270 -9.64 12.52 -14.34
C LEU A 270 -10.01 11.91 -15.68
N GLY A 271 -10.25 10.59 -15.73
CA GLY A 271 -10.79 9.92 -16.90
C GLY A 271 -12.18 10.42 -17.30
N VAL A 272 -13.05 10.70 -16.32
CA VAL A 272 -14.36 11.33 -16.58
C VAL A 272 -14.21 12.70 -17.22
N LEU A 273 -13.29 13.52 -16.70
CA LEU A 273 -13.01 14.84 -17.27
C LEU A 273 -12.48 14.73 -18.70
N ASP A 274 -11.62 13.75 -19.01
CA ASP A 274 -11.11 13.50 -20.38
C ASP A 274 -12.21 13.06 -21.34
N ALA A 275 -13.24 12.38 -20.86
CA ALA A 275 -14.39 12.00 -21.68
C ALA A 275 -15.28 13.20 -22.08
N GLY A 276 -14.96 14.41 -21.63
CA GLY A 276 -15.68 15.63 -21.99
C GLY A 276 -17.00 15.80 -21.24
N ALA A 277 -17.08 15.38 -19.99
CA ALA A 277 -18.25 15.46 -19.12
C ALA A 277 -18.61 16.92 -18.74
N SER A 278 -18.86 17.78 -19.73
CA SER A 278 -19.22 19.18 -19.51
C SER A 278 -20.56 19.32 -18.79
N GLY A 279 -20.59 20.07 -17.70
CA GLY A 279 -21.79 20.30 -16.89
C GLY A 279 -22.18 19.13 -15.99
N VAL A 280 -21.35 18.10 -15.90
CA VAL A 280 -21.49 16.96 -15.00
C VAL A 280 -20.67 17.24 -13.74
N ALA A 281 -21.23 17.06 -12.56
CA ALA A 281 -20.48 17.11 -11.31
C ALA A 281 -19.57 15.88 -11.18
N VAL A 282 -18.30 16.08 -10.86
CA VAL A 282 -17.32 14.97 -10.76
C VAL A 282 -16.59 15.06 -9.43
N THR A 283 -16.51 13.94 -8.73
CA THR A 283 -15.69 13.81 -7.50
C THR A 283 -14.65 12.72 -7.65
N GLY A 284 -13.50 12.93 -7.03
CA GLY A 284 -12.38 11.99 -7.01
C GLY A 284 -11.99 11.58 -5.58
N TRP A 285 -10.77 11.02 -5.45
CA TRP A 285 -10.22 10.54 -4.20
C TRP A 285 -8.70 10.49 -4.28
N ASP A 286 -8.02 10.93 -3.22
CA ASP A 286 -6.59 10.94 -2.93
C ASP A 286 -5.93 12.32 -2.95
N ASP A 287 -6.56 13.36 -3.53
CA ASP A 287 -6.03 14.72 -3.68
C ASP A 287 -4.67 14.77 -4.39
N SER A 288 -4.57 14.02 -5.47
CA SER A 288 -3.37 13.97 -6.30
C SER A 288 -3.02 15.34 -6.90
N GLU A 289 -1.74 15.55 -7.25
CA GLU A 289 -1.30 16.77 -7.94
C GLU A 289 -2.10 17.02 -9.23
N ALA A 290 -2.40 15.95 -9.97
CA ALA A 290 -3.21 16.03 -11.19
C ALA A 290 -4.65 16.44 -10.92
N ALA A 291 -5.25 15.98 -9.82
CA ALA A 291 -6.58 16.39 -9.37
C ALA A 291 -6.59 17.90 -9.01
N GLY A 292 -5.56 18.35 -8.29
CA GLY A 292 -5.39 19.78 -7.98
C GLY A 292 -5.31 20.64 -9.24
N ALA A 293 -4.49 20.24 -10.22
CA ALA A 293 -4.33 20.93 -11.49
C ALA A 293 -5.62 20.95 -12.34
N ALA A 294 -6.42 19.88 -12.26
CA ALA A 294 -7.71 19.78 -12.96
C ALA A 294 -8.88 20.48 -12.24
N GLY A 295 -8.66 21.03 -11.05
CA GLY A 295 -9.73 21.60 -10.23
C GLY A 295 -10.75 20.59 -9.74
N LEU A 296 -10.33 19.34 -9.50
CA LEU A 296 -11.18 18.23 -9.09
C LEU A 296 -11.49 18.30 -7.58
N THR A 297 -12.77 18.22 -7.24
CA THR A 297 -13.24 17.98 -5.85
C THR A 297 -12.91 16.57 -5.46
N THR A 298 -12.24 16.37 -4.34
CA THR A 298 -11.66 15.07 -3.98
C THR A 298 -11.58 14.87 -2.46
N VAL A 299 -11.43 13.63 -2.03
CA VAL A 299 -11.04 13.30 -0.65
C VAL A 299 -9.53 13.34 -0.55
N ALA A 300 -9.00 14.20 0.30
CA ALA A 300 -7.58 14.22 0.62
C ALA A 300 -7.26 13.17 1.69
N GLN A 301 -6.24 12.37 1.43
CA GLN A 301 -5.58 11.47 2.38
C GLN A 301 -4.10 11.37 2.05
N SER A 302 -3.28 10.91 2.99
CA SER A 302 -1.86 10.71 2.76
C SER A 302 -1.49 9.23 2.79
N LEU A 303 -1.40 8.58 1.64
CA LEU A 303 -0.90 7.21 1.56
C LEU A 303 0.60 7.12 1.90
N TYR A 304 1.35 8.20 1.64
CA TYR A 304 2.73 8.32 2.11
C TYR A 304 2.84 8.20 3.63
N ASP A 305 2.03 8.97 4.40
CA ASP A 305 2.06 8.90 5.86
C ASP A 305 1.52 7.58 6.39
N GLN A 306 0.52 6.99 5.73
CA GLN A 306 0.02 5.66 6.07
C GLN A 306 1.13 4.61 5.89
N GLY A 307 1.85 4.62 4.77
CA GLY A 307 2.97 3.72 4.52
C GLY A 307 4.11 3.90 5.52
N ARG A 308 4.50 5.16 5.78
CA ARG A 308 5.54 5.50 6.74
C ARG A 308 5.18 5.04 8.16
N ASN A 309 3.96 5.29 8.59
CA ASN A 309 3.50 4.91 9.93
C ASN A 309 3.34 3.40 10.08
N ALA A 310 2.82 2.70 9.07
CA ALA A 310 2.77 1.24 9.04
C ALA A 310 4.17 0.62 9.22
N ALA A 311 5.14 1.09 8.43
CA ALA A 311 6.51 0.60 8.51
C ALA A 311 7.15 0.92 9.87
N ARG A 312 7.00 2.15 10.39
CA ARG A 312 7.52 2.54 11.71
C ARG A 312 6.94 1.71 12.84
N TRP A 313 5.66 1.37 12.75
CA TRP A 313 5.02 0.51 13.74
C TRP A 313 5.58 -0.92 13.66
N VAL A 314 5.65 -1.51 12.46
CA VAL A 314 6.19 -2.86 12.25
C VAL A 314 7.66 -2.96 12.70
N LEU A 315 8.46 -1.91 12.47
CA LEU A 315 9.87 -1.84 12.87
C LEU A 315 10.08 -1.47 14.35
N GLY A 316 8.99 -1.25 15.12
CA GLY A 316 9.03 -0.95 16.55
C GLY A 316 9.45 0.50 16.88
N SER A 317 9.41 1.41 15.88
CA SER A 317 9.68 2.85 16.07
C SER A 317 8.45 3.63 16.53
N LEU A 318 7.26 3.02 16.47
CA LEU A 318 6.01 3.53 17.02
C LEU A 318 5.38 2.50 17.96
N SER A 319 4.89 2.95 19.11
CA SER A 319 4.19 2.11 20.08
C SER A 319 2.72 1.87 19.73
N ALA A 320 2.12 2.76 18.95
CA ALA A 320 0.75 2.67 18.44
C ALA A 320 0.65 3.35 17.07
N LEU A 321 -0.23 2.86 16.22
CA LEU A 321 -0.54 3.51 14.94
C LEU A 321 -1.34 4.79 15.18
N PRO A 322 -0.95 5.92 14.58
CA PRO A 322 -1.81 7.10 14.57
C PRO A 322 -3.05 6.84 13.70
N GLN A 323 -4.14 7.50 14.03
CA GLN A 323 -5.32 7.51 13.17
C GLN A 323 -4.96 8.22 11.85
N ALA A 324 -5.28 7.59 10.72
CA ALA A 324 -5.13 8.25 9.42
C ALA A 324 -6.23 9.31 9.26
N GLU A 325 -5.81 10.52 8.87
CA GLU A 325 -6.70 11.66 8.69
C GLU A 325 -7.17 11.74 7.23
N TRP A 326 -8.33 12.36 7.05
CA TRP A 326 -8.89 12.69 5.75
C TRP A 326 -9.70 13.99 5.81
N SER A 327 -9.87 14.62 4.66
CA SER A 327 -10.75 15.79 4.50
C SER A 327 -11.30 15.85 3.08
N VAL A 328 -12.38 16.60 2.86
CA VAL A 328 -12.88 16.88 1.51
C VAL A 328 -12.32 18.23 1.05
N VAL A 329 -11.70 18.23 -0.13
CA VAL A 329 -11.20 19.42 -0.80
C VAL A 329 -12.15 19.75 -1.94
N VAL A 330 -12.95 20.79 -1.75
CA VAL A 330 -13.94 21.25 -2.73
C VAL A 330 -13.28 22.15 -3.77
N ARG A 331 -13.49 21.85 -5.05
CA ARG A 331 -12.98 22.61 -6.21
C ARG A 331 -14.05 22.78 -7.28
N GLY A 332 -13.66 23.20 -8.46
CA GLY A 332 -14.55 23.58 -9.54
C GLY A 332 -15.26 22.44 -10.29
N SER A 333 -14.94 21.18 -10.01
CA SER A 333 -15.58 20.04 -10.68
C SER A 333 -16.95 19.65 -10.08
N THR A 334 -17.33 20.27 -8.97
CA THR A 334 -18.68 20.19 -8.37
C THR A 334 -19.35 21.55 -8.42
N ARG A 335 -20.69 21.58 -8.32
CA ARG A 335 -21.51 22.80 -8.41
C ARG A 335 -21.45 23.65 -7.15
#